data_c547926d19eab7ace0870422d374bea2
#
_entry.id   c547926d19eab7ace0870422d374bea2
#
_cell.length_a   1.000
_cell.length_b   1.000
_cell.length_c   1.000
_cell.angle_alpha   90.00
_cell.angle_beta   90.00
_cell.angle_gamma   90.00
#
_symmetry.space_group_name_H-M   'P 1'
#
loop_
_entity.id
_entity.type
_entity.pdbx_description
1 polymer ?
#
loop_
_entity_poly.entity_id
_entity_poly.type
_entity_poly.pdbx_seq_one_letter_code
_entity_poly.pdbx_strand_id
1 'polypeptide(L)'
;MSNKPQCVGIDFGTFKTSIVASNGNRDSIMTAVGLPKDHIARGMLGCDEVFGDRIGQVRTAVNLVRPFDCGALKYTDSSAAGLSADEVNRRCKAAKSIMGEVVRRVELGTGPRYAVIGAPSQASDEAKNVILQAASPHFDAVMIVAEPFCIAYGFGHLVGTLVVDIGAGTIDVCPMFGTYPKPDQQYSASV
;
A
#
# COMPACT_ATOMS: atom_id res chain seq x y z
N MET A 1 11.06 27.20 9.99
CA MET A 1 10.55 26.03 9.25
C MET A 1 9.03 26.11 9.27
N SER A 2 8.37 25.92 8.13
CA SER A 2 6.90 26.10 8.02
C SER A 2 6.18 24.97 8.78
N ASN A 3 5.39 25.33 9.78
CA ASN A 3 4.55 24.39 10.54
C ASN A 3 3.22 24.08 9.79
N LYS A 4 3.25 24.11 8.46
CA LYS A 4 2.09 23.82 7.62
C LYS A 4 1.76 22.32 7.65
N PRO A 5 0.47 21.96 7.69
CA PRO A 5 0.06 20.56 7.54
C PRO A 5 0.61 19.95 6.25
N GLN A 6 1.08 18.72 6.35
CA GLN A 6 1.56 17.91 5.24
C GLN A 6 0.51 16.86 4.92
N CYS A 7 -0.05 16.92 3.72
CA CYS A 7 -1.01 15.94 3.25
C CYS A 7 -0.33 15.00 2.26
N VAL A 8 -0.63 13.71 2.33
CA VAL A 8 -0.15 12.73 1.38
C VAL A 8 -1.30 11.86 0.85
N GLY A 9 -1.21 11.49 -0.42
CA GLY A 9 -1.99 10.43 -1.03
C GLY A 9 -1.11 9.21 -1.24
N ILE A 10 -1.58 8.05 -0.84
CA ILE A 10 -0.85 6.78 -0.97
C ILE A 10 -1.72 5.78 -1.70
N ASP A 11 -1.20 5.24 -2.79
CA ASP A 11 -1.68 4.01 -3.42
C ASP A 11 -0.80 2.86 -2.90
N PHE A 12 -1.36 2.04 -2.00
CA PHE A 12 -0.65 0.91 -1.42
C PHE A 12 -0.97 -0.37 -2.21
N GLY A 13 -0.51 -0.39 -3.46
CA GLY A 13 -0.80 -1.46 -4.42
C GLY A 13 -0.13 -2.79 -4.12
N THR A 14 -0.58 -3.86 -4.79
CA THR A 14 -0.04 -5.22 -4.62
C THR A 14 1.40 -5.34 -5.13
N PHE A 15 1.71 -4.71 -6.27
CA PHE A 15 3.04 -4.76 -6.88
C PHE A 15 3.88 -3.52 -6.61
N LYS A 16 3.25 -2.34 -6.62
CA LYS A 16 3.90 -1.04 -6.48
C LYS A 16 3.15 -0.20 -5.46
N THR A 17 3.88 0.45 -4.56
CA THR A 17 3.37 1.46 -3.64
C THR A 17 3.80 2.83 -4.14
N SER A 18 2.85 3.73 -4.32
CA SER A 18 3.09 5.11 -4.76
C SER A 18 2.65 6.11 -3.72
N ILE A 19 3.41 7.19 -3.57
CA ILE A 19 3.10 8.29 -2.64
C ILE A 19 3.27 9.63 -3.34
N VAL A 20 2.35 10.55 -3.06
CA VAL A 20 2.40 11.95 -3.48
C VAL A 20 2.18 12.82 -2.26
N ALA A 21 3.03 13.80 -2.04
CA ALA A 21 2.96 14.70 -0.90
C ALA A 21 2.65 16.15 -1.31
N SER A 22 2.01 16.89 -0.41
CA SER A 22 1.64 18.30 -0.62
C SER A 22 2.84 19.25 -0.75
N ASN A 23 4.05 18.80 -0.41
CA ASN A 23 5.30 19.53 -0.67
C ASN A 23 5.79 19.43 -2.12
N GLY A 24 5.08 18.67 -2.97
CA GLY A 24 5.42 18.40 -4.37
C GLY A 24 6.27 17.14 -4.59
N ASN A 25 6.80 16.55 -3.53
CA ASN A 25 7.57 15.32 -3.64
C ASN A 25 6.65 14.13 -3.93
N ARG A 26 7.14 13.22 -4.74
CA ARG A 26 6.46 11.96 -5.09
C ARG A 26 7.49 10.88 -5.33
N ASP A 27 7.15 9.66 -4.97
CA ASP A 27 7.98 8.49 -5.27
C ASP A 27 7.11 7.23 -5.39
N SER A 28 7.70 6.17 -5.90
CA SER A 28 7.08 4.86 -5.93
C SER A 28 8.14 3.77 -5.84
N ILE A 29 7.82 2.71 -5.09
CA ILE A 29 8.70 1.56 -4.95
C ILE A 29 7.93 0.27 -5.19
N MET A 30 8.65 -0.82 -5.47
CA MET A 30 8.07 -2.16 -5.44
C MET A 30 7.47 -2.43 -4.05
N THR A 31 6.26 -2.96 -3.97
CA THR A 31 5.62 -3.40 -2.72
C THR A 31 6.24 -4.72 -2.26
N ALA A 32 7.50 -4.66 -1.89
CA ALA A 32 8.29 -5.79 -1.43
C ALA A 32 9.43 -5.34 -0.54
N VAL A 33 9.81 -6.22 0.40
CA VAL A 33 11.00 -6.10 1.24
C VAL A 33 11.92 -7.26 0.96
N GLY A 34 13.19 -6.97 0.70
CA GLY A 34 14.26 -7.97 0.65
C GLY A 34 14.87 -8.12 2.03
N LEU A 35 14.74 -9.29 2.63
CA LEU A 35 15.37 -9.63 3.91
C LEU A 35 16.65 -10.43 3.64
N PRO A 36 17.82 -10.08 4.21
CA PRO A 36 19.04 -10.87 4.07
C PRO A 36 18.79 -12.34 4.41
N LYS A 37 19.27 -13.27 3.59
CA LYS A 37 19.06 -14.71 3.77
C LYS A 37 19.70 -15.26 5.04
N ASP A 38 20.83 -14.69 5.43
CA ASP A 38 21.64 -15.10 6.58
C ASP A 38 22.50 -13.95 7.09
N HIS A 39 23.29 -14.24 8.11
CA HIS A 39 24.18 -13.25 8.73
C HIS A 39 25.32 -12.77 7.81
N ILE A 40 25.77 -13.62 6.87
CA ILE A 40 26.78 -13.25 5.89
C ILE A 40 26.20 -12.23 4.91
N ALA A 41 25.03 -12.53 4.35
CA ALA A 41 24.30 -11.61 3.47
C ALA A 41 24.01 -10.27 4.19
N ARG A 42 23.59 -10.31 5.47
CA ARG A 42 23.37 -9.11 6.29
C ARG A 42 24.65 -8.28 6.41
N GLY A 43 25.77 -8.92 6.72
CA GLY A 43 27.07 -8.26 6.82
C GLY A 43 27.51 -7.62 5.50
N MET A 44 27.31 -8.30 4.36
CA MET A 44 27.64 -7.79 3.03
C MET A 44 26.73 -6.62 2.60
N LEU A 45 25.44 -6.68 2.93
CA LEU A 45 24.46 -5.65 2.56
C LEU A 45 24.52 -4.43 3.48
N GLY A 46 25.02 -4.57 4.71
CA GLY A 46 25.09 -3.53 5.73
C GLY A 46 23.71 -3.03 6.20
N CYS A 47 22.65 -3.81 5.99
CA CYS A 47 21.29 -3.46 6.38
C CYS A 47 20.44 -4.69 6.63
N ASP A 48 19.34 -4.52 7.37
CA ASP A 48 18.37 -5.58 7.69
C ASP A 48 17.25 -5.68 6.64
N GLU A 49 17.04 -4.63 5.87
CA GLU A 49 15.98 -4.54 4.87
C GLU A 49 16.47 -3.84 3.61
N VAL A 50 16.02 -4.31 2.45
CA VAL A 50 16.33 -3.74 1.14
C VAL A 50 15.04 -3.42 0.42
N PHE A 51 14.96 -2.24 -0.23
CA PHE A 51 13.77 -1.73 -0.90
C PHE A 51 14.04 -1.30 -2.35
N GLY A 52 12.97 -1.24 -3.14
CA GLY A 52 12.99 -0.70 -4.49
C GLY A 52 13.96 -1.44 -5.42
N ASP A 53 14.61 -0.71 -6.31
CA ASP A 53 15.48 -1.26 -7.35
C ASP A 53 16.70 -2.01 -6.80
N ARG A 54 17.13 -1.67 -5.58
CA ARG A 54 18.23 -2.38 -4.93
C ARG A 54 17.93 -3.86 -4.70
N ILE A 55 16.62 -4.23 -4.54
CA ILE A 55 16.21 -5.64 -4.43
C ILE A 55 16.69 -6.45 -5.65
N GLY A 56 16.50 -5.89 -6.86
CA GLY A 56 16.94 -6.54 -8.10
C GLY A 56 18.45 -6.78 -8.14
N GLN A 57 19.24 -5.79 -7.68
CA GLN A 57 20.71 -5.87 -7.68
C GLN A 57 21.24 -6.92 -6.70
N VAL A 58 20.52 -7.21 -5.62
CA VAL A 58 20.94 -8.14 -4.56
C VAL A 58 20.03 -9.36 -4.44
N ARG A 59 19.30 -9.69 -5.49
CA ARG A 59 18.23 -10.71 -5.51
C ARG A 59 18.66 -12.09 -4.98
N THR A 60 19.89 -12.47 -5.20
CA THR A 60 20.44 -13.74 -4.74
C THR A 60 20.78 -13.76 -3.24
N ALA A 61 20.96 -12.60 -2.62
CA ALA A 61 21.34 -12.45 -1.20
C ALA A 61 20.12 -12.23 -0.28
N VAL A 62 18.91 -12.04 -0.83
CA VAL A 62 17.72 -11.71 -0.03
C VAL A 62 16.57 -12.70 -0.26
N ASN A 63 15.77 -12.90 0.79
CA ASN A 63 14.43 -13.47 0.72
C ASN A 63 13.43 -12.34 0.49
N LEU A 64 12.60 -12.46 -0.53
CA LEU A 64 11.61 -11.46 -0.87
C LEU A 64 10.32 -11.71 -0.10
N VAL A 65 9.80 -10.66 0.54
CA VAL A 65 8.49 -10.67 1.21
C VAL A 65 7.59 -9.65 0.53
N ARG A 66 6.47 -10.12 -0.01
CA ARG A 66 5.41 -9.30 -0.59
C ARG A 66 4.17 -9.37 0.29
N PRO A 67 3.75 -8.28 0.94
CA PRO A 67 2.64 -8.34 1.91
C PRO A 67 1.31 -8.71 1.27
N PHE A 68 1.05 -8.27 0.05
CA PHE A 68 -0.25 -8.40 -0.62
C PHE A 68 -0.26 -9.42 -1.76
N ASP A 69 0.72 -10.32 -1.79
CA ASP A 69 0.81 -11.33 -2.84
C ASP A 69 -0.43 -12.25 -2.84
N CYS A 70 -0.96 -12.55 -4.04
CA CYS A 70 -2.19 -13.32 -4.25
C CYS A 70 -3.44 -12.72 -3.56
N GLY A 71 -3.53 -11.38 -3.41
CA GLY A 71 -4.65 -10.71 -2.76
C GLY A 71 -4.70 -10.88 -1.24
N ALA A 72 -3.76 -11.62 -0.65
CA ALA A 72 -3.65 -11.82 0.79
C ALA A 72 -3.51 -10.48 1.51
N LEU A 73 -4.13 -10.35 2.69
CA LEU A 73 -4.19 -9.13 3.50
C LEU A 73 -4.89 -7.93 2.82
N LYS A 74 -5.40 -8.07 1.59
CA LYS A 74 -6.17 -7.01 0.92
C LYS A 74 -7.64 -7.34 0.72
N TYR A 75 -7.96 -8.57 0.35
CA TYR A 75 -9.31 -8.99 -0.06
C TYR A 75 -9.87 -10.15 0.74
N THR A 76 -9.02 -10.99 1.31
CA THR A 76 -9.42 -12.18 2.02
C THR A 76 -8.97 -12.14 3.46
N ASP A 77 -9.82 -12.66 4.34
CA ASP A 77 -9.42 -13.08 5.67
C ASP A 77 -8.18 -13.98 5.58
N SER A 78 -7.17 -13.72 6.39
CA SER A 78 -5.91 -14.49 6.40
C SER A 78 -6.13 -15.97 6.65
N SER A 79 -7.18 -16.35 7.41
CA SER A 79 -7.59 -17.73 7.63
C SER A 79 -8.16 -18.36 6.35
N ALA A 80 -8.93 -17.63 5.56
CA ALA A 80 -9.45 -18.07 4.28
C ALA A 80 -8.35 -18.22 3.22
N ALA A 81 -7.27 -17.43 3.32
CA ALA A 81 -6.09 -17.53 2.46
C ALA A 81 -5.14 -18.70 2.82
N GLY A 82 -5.42 -19.44 3.90
CA GLY A 82 -4.58 -20.56 4.36
C GLY A 82 -3.21 -20.15 4.90
N LEU A 83 -3.04 -18.88 5.29
CA LEU A 83 -1.77 -18.38 5.82
C LEU A 83 -1.59 -18.79 7.28
N SER A 84 -0.37 -19.20 7.64
CA SER A 84 0.01 -19.39 9.04
C SER A 84 0.11 -18.04 9.76
N ALA A 85 -0.05 -18.05 11.10
CA ALA A 85 0.12 -16.86 11.93
C ALA A 85 1.51 -16.19 11.75
N ASP A 86 2.55 -16.98 11.57
CA ASP A 86 3.91 -16.50 11.33
C ASP A 86 4.02 -15.79 9.98
N GLU A 87 3.39 -16.34 8.94
CA GLU A 87 3.37 -15.73 7.62
C GLU A 87 2.58 -14.41 7.62
N VAL A 88 1.42 -14.37 8.27
CA VAL A 88 0.63 -13.15 8.48
C VAL A 88 1.48 -12.08 9.17
N ASN A 89 2.13 -12.43 10.28
CA ASN A 89 2.98 -11.51 11.04
C ASN A 89 4.15 -11.00 10.19
N ARG A 90 4.79 -11.88 9.41
CA ARG A 90 5.88 -11.52 8.50
C ARG A 90 5.41 -10.53 7.42
N ARG A 91 4.25 -10.76 6.82
CA ARG A 91 3.66 -9.87 5.82
C ARG A 91 3.21 -8.53 6.41
N CYS A 92 2.62 -8.52 7.61
CA CYS A 92 2.28 -7.28 8.32
C CYS A 92 3.53 -6.43 8.65
N LYS A 93 4.63 -7.06 9.06
CA LYS A 93 5.91 -6.37 9.27
C LYS A 93 6.42 -5.77 7.96
N ALA A 94 6.39 -6.53 6.86
CA ALA A 94 6.81 -6.02 5.55
C ALA A 94 5.95 -4.83 5.10
N ALA A 95 4.63 -4.84 5.31
CA ALA A 95 3.75 -3.71 5.02
C ALA A 95 4.17 -2.46 5.80
N LYS A 96 4.46 -2.60 7.10
CA LYS A 96 4.96 -1.50 7.95
C LYS A 96 6.29 -0.94 7.46
N SER A 97 7.24 -1.80 7.11
CA SER A 97 8.56 -1.39 6.59
C SER A 97 8.44 -0.65 5.26
N ILE A 98 7.59 -1.12 4.33
CA ILE A 98 7.34 -0.46 3.05
C ILE A 98 6.72 0.92 3.27
N MET A 99 5.71 1.01 4.15
CA MET A 99 5.08 2.30 4.49
C MET A 99 6.11 3.29 5.03
N GLY A 100 6.93 2.87 5.99
CA GLY A 100 8.01 3.70 6.53
C GLY A 100 8.99 4.18 5.47
N GLU A 101 9.38 3.29 4.55
CA GLU A 101 10.32 3.63 3.48
C GLU A 101 9.74 4.64 2.48
N VAL A 102 8.47 4.49 2.02
CA VAL A 102 7.88 5.45 1.08
C VAL A 102 7.66 6.81 1.72
N VAL A 103 7.25 6.86 3.00
CA VAL A 103 7.09 8.11 3.74
C VAL A 103 8.44 8.83 3.90
N ARG A 104 9.50 8.09 4.19
CA ARG A 104 10.86 8.66 4.29
C ARG A 104 11.32 9.32 2.99
N ARG A 105 10.96 8.75 1.84
CA ARG A 105 11.39 9.24 0.50
C ARG A 105 10.77 10.56 0.08
N VAL A 106 9.62 10.93 0.63
CA VAL A 106 8.96 12.20 0.28
C VAL A 106 9.34 13.35 1.20
N GLU A 107 10.23 13.12 2.17
CA GLU A 107 10.85 14.14 3.02
C GLU A 107 9.82 15.12 3.61
N LEU A 108 8.83 14.58 4.32
CA LEU A 108 7.80 15.42 4.96
C LEU A 108 8.40 16.34 6.02
N GLY A 109 7.93 17.58 6.06
CA GLY A 109 8.32 18.57 7.06
C GLY A 109 7.87 18.20 8.48
N THR A 110 8.10 19.11 9.42
CA THR A 110 7.83 18.92 10.86
C THR A 110 6.39 19.23 11.29
N GLY A 111 5.53 19.72 10.38
CA GLY A 111 4.11 20.00 10.66
C GLY A 111 3.26 18.74 10.81
N PRO A 112 1.98 18.90 11.20
CA PRO A 112 1.04 17.78 11.25
C PRO A 112 0.96 17.04 9.91
N ARG A 113 0.85 15.71 9.97
CA ARG A 113 0.88 14.81 8.80
C ARG A 113 -0.43 14.07 8.65
N TYR A 114 -1.06 14.20 7.51
CA TYR A 114 -2.35 13.57 7.19
C TYR A 114 -2.21 12.70 5.95
N ALA A 115 -2.75 11.49 6.00
CA ALA A 115 -2.72 10.58 4.87
C ALA A 115 -4.12 10.21 4.39
N VAL A 116 -4.28 10.14 3.06
CA VAL A 116 -5.38 9.46 2.40
C VAL A 116 -4.79 8.25 1.68
N ILE A 117 -5.30 7.06 1.99
CA ILE A 117 -4.79 5.79 1.45
C ILE A 117 -5.90 5.09 0.69
N GLY A 118 -5.65 4.75 -0.56
CA GLY A 118 -6.53 3.92 -1.37
C GLY A 118 -6.55 2.49 -0.83
N ALA A 119 -7.75 1.91 -0.78
CA ALA A 119 -7.94 0.48 -0.54
C ALA A 119 -8.98 -0.04 -1.55
N PRO A 120 -8.90 -1.33 -1.94
CA PRO A 120 -9.93 -1.93 -2.77
C PRO A 120 -11.31 -1.71 -2.18
N SER A 121 -12.30 -1.52 -3.04
CA SER A 121 -13.67 -1.23 -2.58
C SER A 121 -14.27 -2.36 -1.74
N GLN A 122 -13.84 -3.60 -1.99
CA GLN A 122 -14.26 -4.81 -1.24
C GLN A 122 -13.23 -5.26 -0.21
N ALA A 123 -12.30 -4.38 0.19
CA ALA A 123 -11.32 -4.71 1.22
C ALA A 123 -12.02 -5.05 2.53
N SER A 124 -11.63 -6.16 3.14
CA SER A 124 -12.11 -6.58 4.46
C SER A 124 -11.68 -5.60 5.55
N ASP A 125 -12.35 -5.63 6.69
CA ASP A 125 -11.93 -4.78 7.82
C ASP A 125 -10.55 -5.18 8.35
N GLU A 126 -10.17 -6.47 8.26
CA GLU A 126 -8.83 -6.93 8.56
C GLU A 126 -7.79 -6.28 7.64
N ALA A 127 -8.05 -6.25 6.32
CA ALA A 127 -7.20 -5.60 5.34
C ALA A 127 -7.02 -4.10 5.62
N LYS A 128 -8.12 -3.39 5.90
CA LYS A 128 -8.07 -1.97 6.29
C LYS A 128 -7.28 -1.76 7.57
N ASN A 129 -7.41 -2.66 8.56
CA ASN A 129 -6.64 -2.60 9.80
C ASN A 129 -5.13 -2.80 9.56
N VAL A 130 -4.73 -3.67 8.64
CA VAL A 130 -3.30 -3.82 8.27
C VAL A 130 -2.75 -2.51 7.69
N ILE A 131 -3.50 -1.86 6.80
CA ILE A 131 -3.13 -0.56 6.22
C ILE A 131 -3.03 0.51 7.31
N LEU A 132 -4.04 0.60 8.20
CA LEU A 132 -4.03 1.55 9.32
C LEU A 132 -2.84 1.33 10.25
N GLN A 133 -2.55 0.08 10.62
CA GLN A 133 -1.41 -0.25 11.48
C GLN A 133 -0.06 0.04 10.83
N ALA A 134 0.03 -0.03 9.51
CA ALA A 134 1.23 0.33 8.79
C ALA A 134 1.43 1.85 8.73
N ALA A 135 0.35 2.62 8.58
CA ALA A 135 0.39 4.06 8.39
C ALA A 135 0.42 4.87 9.70
N SER A 136 -0.31 4.43 10.73
CA SER A 136 -0.48 5.19 12.00
C SER A 136 0.82 5.66 12.67
N PRO A 137 1.96 4.96 12.59
CA PRO A 137 3.21 5.46 13.17
C PRO A 137 3.79 6.69 12.46
N HIS A 138 3.31 7.02 11.28
CA HIS A 138 3.88 8.06 10.42
C HIS A 138 3.00 9.30 10.26
N PHE A 139 1.72 9.22 10.66
CA PHE A 139 0.71 10.24 10.42
C PHE A 139 -0.13 10.51 11.66
N ASP A 140 -0.51 11.77 11.86
CA ASP A 140 -1.41 12.21 12.94
C ASP A 140 -2.86 11.80 12.67
N ALA A 141 -3.24 11.69 11.39
CA ALA A 141 -4.52 11.12 10.99
C ALA A 141 -4.40 10.40 9.63
N VAL A 142 -5.14 9.29 9.52
CA VAL A 142 -5.20 8.45 8.32
C VAL A 142 -6.66 8.26 7.93
N MET A 143 -6.95 8.50 6.64
CA MET A 143 -8.25 8.19 6.04
C MET A 143 -8.04 7.09 5.01
N ILE A 144 -8.81 6.01 5.10
CA ILE A 144 -8.88 4.98 4.06
C ILE A 144 -10.08 5.28 3.18
N VAL A 145 -9.88 5.27 1.88
CA VAL A 145 -10.91 5.52 0.86
C VAL A 145 -10.88 4.42 -0.20
N ALA A 146 -12.01 4.19 -0.87
CA ALA A 146 -12.07 3.22 -1.95
C ALA A 146 -11.21 3.67 -3.15
N GLU A 147 -10.37 2.79 -3.70
CA GLU A 147 -9.54 3.07 -4.88
C GLU A 147 -10.36 3.62 -6.06
N PRO A 148 -11.53 3.05 -6.43
CA PRO A 148 -12.36 3.62 -7.51
C PRO A 148 -12.81 5.05 -7.25
N PHE A 149 -13.07 5.42 -6.00
CA PHE A 149 -13.36 6.82 -5.65
C PHE A 149 -12.15 7.72 -5.91
N CYS A 150 -10.94 7.30 -5.52
CA CYS A 150 -9.73 8.07 -5.76
C CYS A 150 -9.53 8.31 -7.27
N ILE A 151 -9.73 7.28 -8.08
CA ILE A 151 -9.61 7.36 -9.55
C ILE A 151 -10.66 8.33 -10.14
N ALA A 152 -11.93 8.12 -9.82
CA ALA A 152 -13.03 8.96 -10.32
C ALA A 152 -12.89 10.42 -9.88
N TYR A 153 -12.45 10.66 -8.61
CA TYR A 153 -12.20 11.98 -8.09
C TYR A 153 -11.04 12.67 -8.81
N GLY A 154 -9.93 11.95 -9.03
CA GLY A 154 -8.75 12.47 -9.72
C GLY A 154 -9.05 12.90 -11.17
N PHE A 155 -10.00 12.25 -11.85
CA PHE A 155 -10.47 12.63 -13.19
C PHE A 155 -11.63 13.62 -13.16
N GLY A 156 -12.19 13.97 -12.01
CA GLY A 156 -13.36 14.86 -11.89
C GLY A 156 -14.70 14.22 -12.32
N HIS A 157 -14.77 12.88 -12.36
CA HIS A 157 -15.93 12.13 -12.85
C HIS A 157 -16.49 11.19 -11.77
N LEU A 158 -17.33 11.72 -10.87
CA LEU A 158 -17.90 10.97 -9.75
C LEU A 158 -19.27 10.36 -10.06
N VAL A 159 -19.97 10.78 -11.11
CA VAL A 159 -21.33 10.34 -11.41
C VAL A 159 -21.42 9.82 -12.84
N GLY A 160 -22.11 8.68 -13.00
CA GLY A 160 -22.32 8.08 -14.30
C GLY A 160 -21.05 7.53 -14.95
N THR A 161 -20.05 7.18 -14.13
CA THR A 161 -18.74 6.71 -14.58
C THR A 161 -18.56 5.24 -14.18
N LEU A 162 -18.00 4.44 -15.08
CA LEU A 162 -17.52 3.10 -14.80
C LEU A 162 -16.01 3.17 -14.62
N VAL A 163 -15.53 2.85 -13.43
CA VAL A 163 -14.10 2.69 -13.15
C VAL A 163 -13.73 1.23 -13.38
N VAL A 164 -12.73 1.01 -14.22
CA VAL A 164 -12.10 -0.31 -14.43
C VAL A 164 -10.64 -0.17 -14.03
N ASP A 165 -10.29 -0.76 -12.91
CA ASP A 165 -8.92 -0.78 -12.39
C ASP A 165 -8.31 -2.17 -12.63
N ILE A 166 -7.21 -2.22 -13.36
CA ILE A 166 -6.50 -3.46 -13.69
C ILE A 166 -5.13 -3.39 -13.01
N GLY A 167 -5.07 -3.98 -11.85
CA GLY A 167 -3.85 -4.10 -11.05
C GLY A 167 -3.05 -5.36 -11.32
N ALA A 168 -1.92 -5.52 -10.62
CA ALA A 168 -1.05 -6.69 -10.74
C ALA A 168 -1.57 -7.94 -10.01
N GLY A 169 -2.59 -7.80 -9.20
CA GLY A 169 -3.17 -8.92 -8.42
C GLY A 169 -4.68 -8.94 -8.45
N THR A 170 -5.32 -7.90 -9.00
CA THR A 170 -6.78 -7.73 -8.99
C THR A 170 -7.28 -6.94 -10.18
N ILE A 171 -8.51 -7.22 -10.55
CA ILE A 171 -9.30 -6.41 -11.47
C ILE A 171 -10.55 -5.97 -10.72
N ASP A 172 -10.75 -4.66 -10.62
CA ASP A 172 -11.92 -4.06 -9.97
C ASP A 172 -12.75 -3.30 -11.01
N VAL A 173 -14.06 -3.59 -11.05
CA VAL A 173 -15.03 -2.89 -11.92
C VAL A 173 -16.10 -2.27 -11.03
N CYS A 174 -16.17 -0.94 -11.03
CA CYS A 174 -16.99 -0.19 -10.10
C CYS A 174 -17.76 0.94 -10.80
N PRO A 175 -19.09 0.81 -10.93
CA PRO A 175 -19.95 1.92 -11.31
C PRO A 175 -19.98 2.98 -10.20
N MET A 176 -19.70 4.23 -10.55
CA MET A 176 -19.70 5.36 -9.62
C MET A 176 -20.97 6.18 -9.76
N PHE A 177 -21.65 6.39 -8.63
CA PHE A 177 -22.86 7.22 -8.53
C PHE A 177 -22.71 8.31 -7.45
N GLY A 178 -21.52 8.89 -7.33
CA GLY A 178 -21.13 9.84 -6.30
C GLY A 178 -19.84 9.40 -5.61
N THR A 179 -19.76 9.59 -4.30
CA THR A 179 -18.55 9.35 -3.52
C THR A 179 -18.30 7.88 -3.15
N TYR A 180 -19.32 7.04 -3.31
CA TYR A 180 -19.20 5.60 -3.00
C TYR A 180 -19.67 4.75 -4.19
N PRO A 181 -18.90 3.71 -4.55
CA PRO A 181 -19.41 2.70 -5.44
C PRO A 181 -20.54 1.93 -4.72
N LYS A 182 -21.59 1.53 -5.45
CA LYS A 182 -22.66 0.72 -4.87
C LYS A 182 -22.15 -0.70 -4.58
N PRO A 183 -22.27 -1.20 -3.34
CA PRO A 183 -21.69 -2.49 -2.96
C PRO A 183 -22.17 -3.67 -3.81
N ASP A 184 -23.43 -3.65 -4.22
CA ASP A 184 -24.11 -4.69 -5.01
C ASP A 184 -23.77 -4.65 -6.51
N GLN A 185 -23.06 -3.63 -6.97
CA GLN A 185 -22.72 -3.42 -8.38
C GLN A 185 -21.21 -3.45 -8.63
N GLN A 186 -20.43 -3.83 -7.64
CA GLN A 186 -18.98 -3.95 -7.76
C GLN A 186 -18.60 -5.37 -8.12
N TYR A 187 -17.62 -5.48 -8.98
CA TYR A 187 -16.99 -6.74 -9.32
C TYR A 187 -15.50 -6.66 -9.05
N SER A 188 -14.98 -7.63 -8.30
CA SER A 188 -13.54 -7.80 -8.08
C SER A 188 -13.14 -9.22 -8.40
N ALA A 189 -12.04 -9.39 -9.12
CA ALA A 189 -11.43 -10.67 -9.41
C ALA A 189 -9.93 -10.63 -9.09
N SER A 190 -9.43 -11.70 -8.50
CA SER A 190 -7.99 -11.94 -8.38
C SER A 190 -7.41 -12.42 -9.72
N VAL A 191 -6.21 -11.97 -10.07
CA VAL A 191 -5.46 -12.33 -11.27
C VAL A 191 -4.24 -13.17 -10.88
#